data_bdd70b035004930f11ca39f38f69685c
#
_entry.id   bdd70b035004930f11ca39f38f69685c
#
_cell.length_a   1.000
_cell.length_b   1.000
_cell.length_c   1.000
_cell.angle_alpha   90.00
_cell.angle_beta   90.00
_cell.angle_gamma   90.00
#
_symmetry.space_group_name_H-M   'P 1'
#
loop_
_entity.id
_entity.type
_entity.pdbx_description
1 polymer ?
#
loop_
_entity_poly.entity_id
_entity_poly.type
_entity_poly.pdbx_seq_one_letter_code
_entity_poly.pdbx_strand_id
1 'polypeptide(L)'
;MNPNVPQEVRIINAISEQLFNSWPVSIIMIDLEDCIWRLNQQVMNELHLNEYVIGRRITDLLEVVCDKKNVLEDLLLQLRERDVRIIPLDINCFIRELKSGISFLIQGAMVGIHEDGQLVRIVLYFRNVLEERTQKHLLNIALSRTQIFQWSFDMEHNLMIIEPRYFEYLGIPTRDYTLTPEEFAFLIHPDDRKGVFDALALQLHGNLYERPVEYRLRRGDGKWEWFEAQSTYVGQLTDLPFRIIGICMSTQKYKDTENKL
;
A
#
# COMPACT_ATOMS: atom_id res chain seq x y z
N MET A 1 11.84 11.25 -39.04
CA MET A 1 12.84 11.75 -38.06
C MET A 1 13.58 12.93 -38.69
N ASN A 2 13.64 14.07 -38.02
CA ASN A 2 14.32 15.25 -38.56
C ASN A 2 15.85 15.03 -38.47
N PRO A 3 16.61 15.04 -39.58
CA PRO A 3 18.04 14.73 -39.60
C PRO A 3 18.91 15.75 -38.87
N ASN A 4 18.37 16.93 -38.53
CA ASN A 4 19.11 18.05 -37.93
C ASN A 4 19.14 18.03 -36.39
N VAL A 5 18.58 17.00 -35.74
CA VAL A 5 18.61 16.91 -34.25
C VAL A 5 19.95 16.26 -33.80
N PRO A 6 20.70 16.92 -32.88
CA PRO A 6 21.95 16.36 -32.36
C PRO A 6 21.77 14.94 -31.81
N GLN A 7 22.80 14.12 -31.96
CA GLN A 7 22.77 12.70 -31.53
C GLN A 7 22.41 12.55 -30.05
N GLU A 8 22.95 13.42 -29.18
CA GLU A 8 22.67 13.45 -27.75
C GLU A 8 21.18 13.66 -27.44
N VAL A 9 20.53 14.60 -28.16
CA VAL A 9 19.10 14.88 -28.00
C VAL A 9 18.24 13.69 -28.45
N ARG A 10 18.68 12.96 -29.50
CA ARG A 10 18.00 11.72 -29.95
C ARG A 10 18.08 10.63 -28.88
N ILE A 11 19.26 10.46 -28.27
CA ILE A 11 19.47 9.47 -27.21
C ILE A 11 18.59 9.81 -25.98
N ILE A 12 18.60 11.08 -25.56
CA ILE A 12 17.76 11.53 -24.41
C ILE A 12 16.29 11.29 -24.70
N ASN A 13 15.82 11.63 -25.91
CA ASN A 13 14.43 11.40 -26.31
C ASN A 13 14.09 9.90 -26.32
N ALA A 14 14.97 9.06 -26.85
CA ALA A 14 14.74 7.60 -26.87
C ALA A 14 14.69 7.01 -25.46
N ILE A 15 15.58 7.44 -24.56
CA ILE A 15 15.56 7.03 -23.16
C ILE A 15 14.28 7.50 -22.47
N SER A 16 13.87 8.76 -22.68
CA SER A 16 12.64 9.32 -22.12
C SER A 16 11.40 8.57 -22.59
N GLU A 17 11.36 8.21 -23.89
CA GLU A 17 10.29 7.38 -24.44
C GLU A 17 10.23 6.01 -23.81
N GLN A 18 11.38 5.35 -23.69
CA GLN A 18 11.46 4.02 -23.10
C GLN A 18 11.05 4.04 -21.63
N LEU A 19 11.53 5.01 -20.85
CA LEU A 19 11.15 5.17 -19.45
C LEU A 19 9.65 5.43 -19.31
N PHE A 20 9.09 6.35 -20.10
CA PHE A 20 7.67 6.68 -20.07
C PHE A 20 6.78 5.46 -20.33
N ASN A 21 7.15 4.61 -21.30
CA ASN A 21 6.39 3.42 -21.66
C ASN A 21 6.62 2.22 -20.75
N SER A 22 7.75 2.16 -20.02
CA SER A 22 8.07 1.07 -19.10
C SER A 22 7.59 1.30 -17.66
N TRP A 23 7.10 2.49 -17.34
CA TRP A 23 6.62 2.75 -15.99
C TRP A 23 5.37 1.93 -15.66
N PRO A 24 5.32 1.32 -14.45
CA PRO A 24 4.18 0.49 -14.02
C PRO A 24 3.00 1.34 -13.52
N VAL A 25 2.93 2.58 -13.94
CA VAL A 25 1.90 3.57 -13.59
C VAL A 25 1.29 4.08 -14.87
N SER A 26 -0.02 4.13 -14.94
CA SER A 26 -0.76 4.70 -16.07
C SER A 26 -0.60 6.20 -16.09
N ILE A 27 -0.18 6.75 -17.24
CA ILE A 27 0.07 8.19 -17.42
C ILE A 27 -0.61 8.69 -18.68
N ILE A 28 -1.43 9.72 -18.50
CA ILE A 28 -2.07 10.48 -19.59
C ILE A 28 -1.60 11.93 -19.50
N MET A 29 -1.04 12.45 -20.56
CA MET A 29 -0.69 13.86 -20.71
C MET A 29 -1.78 14.56 -21.51
N ILE A 30 -2.22 15.72 -21.03
CA ILE A 30 -3.36 16.48 -21.55
C ILE A 30 -2.88 17.89 -21.87
N ASP A 31 -3.32 18.44 -22.98
CA ASP A 31 -3.07 19.83 -23.31
C ASP A 31 -4.06 20.80 -22.63
N LEU A 32 -3.95 22.10 -22.93
CA LEU A 32 -4.78 23.12 -22.30
C LEU A 32 -6.21 23.14 -22.84
N GLU A 33 -6.49 22.46 -23.93
CA GLU A 33 -7.82 22.29 -24.55
C GLU A 33 -8.50 20.98 -24.11
N ASP A 34 -7.96 20.29 -23.09
CA ASP A 34 -8.41 18.99 -22.56
C ASP A 34 -8.21 17.82 -23.51
N CYS A 35 -7.40 17.99 -24.56
CA CYS A 35 -7.13 16.92 -25.51
C CYS A 35 -5.95 16.05 -25.03
N ILE A 36 -6.07 14.76 -25.22
CA ILE A 36 -4.99 13.82 -24.93
C ILE A 36 -3.82 14.13 -25.86
N TRP A 37 -2.72 14.56 -25.27
CA TRP A 37 -1.48 14.81 -26.00
C TRP A 37 -0.64 13.55 -26.12
N ARG A 38 -0.60 12.75 -25.05
CA ARG A 38 0.19 11.52 -24.99
C ARG A 38 -0.33 10.59 -23.91
N LEU A 39 -0.16 9.29 -24.11
CA LEU A 39 -0.44 8.25 -23.12
C LEU A 39 0.66 7.18 -23.18
N ASN A 40 0.95 6.54 -22.06
CA ASN A 40 1.96 5.48 -22.01
C ASN A 40 1.33 4.10 -22.28
N GLN A 41 2.19 3.09 -22.46
CA GLN A 41 1.76 1.73 -22.75
C GLN A 41 0.87 1.13 -21.66
N GLN A 42 1.09 1.51 -20.40
CA GLN A 42 0.30 1.02 -19.27
C GLN A 42 -1.18 1.42 -19.37
N VAL A 43 -1.45 2.71 -19.71
CA VAL A 43 -2.82 3.19 -19.95
C VAL A 43 -3.48 2.43 -21.10
N MET A 44 -2.74 2.25 -22.20
CA MET A 44 -3.25 1.55 -23.38
C MET A 44 -3.69 0.13 -23.03
N ASN A 45 -2.91 -0.56 -22.20
CA ASN A 45 -3.21 -1.92 -21.77
C ASN A 45 -4.39 -1.98 -20.79
N GLU A 46 -4.41 -1.10 -19.78
CA GLU A 46 -5.42 -1.14 -18.71
C GLU A 46 -6.80 -0.65 -19.15
N LEU A 47 -6.86 0.39 -19.97
CA LEU A 47 -8.12 0.97 -20.46
C LEU A 47 -8.49 0.53 -21.88
N HIS A 48 -7.70 -0.36 -22.50
CA HIS A 48 -7.84 -0.82 -23.88
C HIS A 48 -7.90 0.34 -24.88
N LEU A 49 -7.16 1.40 -24.59
CA LEU A 49 -7.01 2.55 -25.49
C LEU A 49 -5.88 2.29 -26.50
N ASN A 50 -5.87 3.08 -27.55
CA ASN A 50 -4.81 3.06 -28.55
C ASN A 50 -4.46 4.50 -28.96
N GLU A 51 -3.46 4.68 -29.82
CA GLU A 51 -2.98 5.99 -30.24
C GLU A 51 -4.02 6.85 -30.99
N TYR A 52 -5.11 6.26 -31.50
CA TYR A 52 -6.18 7.02 -32.17
C TYR A 52 -6.98 7.94 -31.23
N VAL A 53 -6.75 7.87 -29.91
CA VAL A 53 -7.36 8.80 -28.95
C VAL A 53 -6.54 10.08 -28.76
N ILE A 54 -5.32 10.16 -29.30
CA ILE A 54 -4.50 11.37 -29.27
C ILE A 54 -5.21 12.48 -30.05
N GLY A 55 -5.28 13.68 -29.45
CA GLY A 55 -6.01 14.82 -29.98
C GLY A 55 -7.51 14.83 -29.68
N ARG A 56 -8.05 13.79 -29.04
CA ARG A 56 -9.45 13.76 -28.57
C ARG A 56 -9.57 14.28 -27.15
N ARG A 57 -10.70 14.91 -26.82
CA ARG A 57 -10.95 15.37 -25.45
C ARG A 57 -11.00 14.19 -24.47
N ILE A 58 -10.30 14.31 -23.37
CA ILE A 58 -10.25 13.24 -22.35
C ILE A 58 -11.64 12.99 -21.76
N THR A 59 -12.47 14.02 -21.60
CA THR A 59 -13.83 13.93 -21.06
C THR A 59 -14.81 13.17 -21.96
N ASP A 60 -14.51 13.06 -23.27
CA ASP A 60 -15.29 12.27 -24.22
C ASP A 60 -14.94 10.77 -24.16
N LEU A 61 -13.87 10.42 -23.47
CA LEU A 61 -13.31 9.07 -23.44
C LEU A 61 -13.33 8.45 -22.05
N LEU A 62 -13.14 9.28 -21.03
CA LEU A 62 -12.93 8.83 -19.66
C LEU A 62 -13.77 9.63 -18.67
N GLU A 63 -14.13 8.96 -17.58
CA GLU A 63 -14.62 9.58 -16.36
C GLU A 63 -13.68 9.28 -15.21
N VAL A 64 -13.49 10.24 -14.31
CA VAL A 64 -12.91 10.02 -12.98
C VAL A 64 -14.02 10.23 -11.97
N VAL A 65 -14.41 9.17 -11.31
CA VAL A 65 -15.54 9.16 -10.38
C VAL A 65 -15.02 9.03 -8.96
N CYS A 66 -15.17 10.08 -8.15
CA CYS A 66 -14.85 10.06 -6.73
C CYS A 66 -16.14 10.33 -5.94
N ASP A 67 -16.40 9.54 -4.90
CA ASP A 67 -17.61 9.64 -4.07
C ASP A 67 -18.93 9.68 -4.89
N LYS A 68 -18.99 8.83 -5.92
CA LYS A 68 -20.14 8.67 -6.84
C LYS A 68 -20.41 9.85 -7.78
N LYS A 69 -19.48 10.79 -7.88
CA LYS A 69 -19.58 11.94 -8.82
C LYS A 69 -18.44 11.87 -9.82
N ASN A 70 -18.75 12.13 -11.09
CA ASN A 70 -17.71 12.40 -12.08
C ASN A 70 -17.08 13.77 -11.74
N VAL A 71 -15.79 13.77 -11.50
CA VAL A 71 -15.04 14.96 -11.05
C VAL A 71 -13.99 15.40 -12.07
N LEU A 72 -13.87 14.74 -13.22
CA LEU A 72 -12.78 14.99 -14.18
C LEU A 72 -12.73 16.43 -14.67
N GLU A 73 -13.87 16.99 -15.05
CA GLU A 73 -13.95 18.40 -15.50
C GLU A 73 -13.60 19.38 -14.38
N ASP A 74 -14.11 19.12 -13.16
CA ASP A 74 -13.80 19.96 -12.01
C ASP A 74 -12.31 19.93 -11.65
N LEU A 75 -11.65 18.79 -11.79
CA LEU A 75 -10.20 18.64 -11.54
C LEU A 75 -9.38 19.42 -12.60
N LEU A 76 -9.76 19.32 -13.86
CA LEU A 76 -9.13 20.08 -14.94
C LEU A 76 -9.25 21.60 -14.73
N LEU A 77 -10.44 22.04 -14.34
CA LEU A 77 -10.72 23.45 -14.04
C LEU A 77 -9.90 23.95 -12.85
N GLN A 78 -9.83 23.18 -11.77
CA GLN A 78 -9.05 23.53 -10.57
C GLN A 78 -7.55 23.74 -10.89
N LEU A 79 -6.95 22.91 -11.76
CA LEU A 79 -5.55 23.04 -12.14
C LEU A 79 -5.29 24.27 -13.02
N ARG A 80 -6.31 24.76 -13.74
CA ARG A 80 -6.19 25.96 -14.61
C ARG A 80 -6.41 27.27 -13.87
N GLU A 81 -7.44 27.31 -13.03
CA GLU A 81 -7.91 28.56 -12.43
C GLU A 81 -7.33 28.82 -11.04
N ARG A 82 -6.88 27.77 -10.35
CA ARG A 82 -6.32 27.88 -9.01
C ARG A 82 -4.82 27.63 -9.08
N ASP A 83 -4.07 28.26 -8.19
CA ASP A 83 -2.62 28.00 -8.03
C ASP A 83 -2.38 26.63 -7.33
N VAL A 84 -3.10 25.61 -7.81
CA VAL A 84 -3.00 24.22 -7.33
C VAL A 84 -2.17 23.47 -8.35
N ARG A 85 -1.04 22.93 -7.89
CA ARG A 85 -0.14 22.17 -8.77
C ARG A 85 -0.41 20.68 -8.80
N ILE A 86 -0.97 20.14 -7.74
CA ILE A 86 -1.23 18.69 -7.60
C ILE A 86 -2.58 18.51 -6.90
N ILE A 87 -3.41 17.66 -7.48
CA ILE A 87 -4.67 17.22 -6.86
C ILE A 87 -4.59 15.71 -6.72
N PRO A 88 -4.50 15.18 -5.48
CA PRO A 88 -4.46 13.74 -5.25
C PRO A 88 -5.80 13.09 -5.59
N LEU A 89 -5.74 11.90 -6.16
CA LEU A 89 -6.85 10.99 -6.37
C LEU A 89 -6.71 9.84 -5.36
N ASP A 90 -7.35 10.02 -4.23
CA ASP A 90 -7.24 9.12 -3.10
C ASP A 90 -8.34 8.06 -3.07
N ILE A 91 -8.61 7.57 -1.89
CA ILE A 91 -9.54 6.50 -1.55
C ILE A 91 -10.91 6.74 -2.21
N ASN A 92 -11.44 5.71 -2.91
CA ASN A 92 -12.73 5.70 -3.59
C ASN A 92 -12.82 6.45 -4.93
N CYS A 93 -11.69 6.71 -5.59
CA CYS A 93 -11.71 7.20 -6.96
C CYS A 93 -11.63 6.02 -7.95
N PHE A 94 -12.49 6.08 -8.97
CA PHE A 94 -12.53 5.13 -10.08
C PHE A 94 -12.22 5.87 -11.37
N ILE A 95 -11.54 5.19 -12.28
CA ILE A 95 -11.51 5.61 -13.68
C ILE A 95 -12.42 4.69 -14.49
N ARG A 96 -13.12 5.24 -15.47
CA ARG A 96 -13.96 4.50 -16.40
C ARG A 96 -13.69 4.93 -17.82
N GLU A 97 -13.49 3.97 -18.71
CA GLU A 97 -13.50 4.20 -20.16
C GLU A 97 -14.95 4.10 -20.68
N LEU A 98 -15.40 5.15 -21.36
CA LEU A 98 -16.84 5.34 -21.68
C LEU A 98 -17.36 4.38 -22.75
N LYS A 99 -16.51 3.97 -23.68
CA LYS A 99 -16.93 3.11 -24.81
C LYS A 99 -17.00 1.64 -24.41
N SER A 100 -16.00 1.11 -23.73
CA SER A 100 -15.94 -0.30 -23.31
C SER A 100 -16.61 -0.53 -21.97
N GLY A 101 -16.76 0.54 -21.15
CA GLY A 101 -17.25 0.43 -19.78
C GLY A 101 -16.21 -0.12 -18.81
N ILE A 102 -14.97 -0.35 -19.24
CA ILE A 102 -13.89 -0.80 -18.35
C ILE A 102 -13.73 0.22 -17.23
N SER A 103 -13.78 -0.24 -16.00
CA SER A 103 -13.60 0.61 -14.83
C SER A 103 -12.89 -0.13 -13.72
N PHE A 104 -12.03 0.59 -13.00
CA PHE A 104 -11.34 0.06 -11.82
C PHE A 104 -10.99 1.17 -10.83
N LEU A 105 -10.71 0.74 -9.61
CA LEU A 105 -10.32 1.62 -8.52
C LEU A 105 -8.88 2.11 -8.74
N ILE A 106 -8.68 3.42 -8.60
CA ILE A 106 -7.37 4.04 -8.83
C ILE A 106 -6.82 4.72 -7.59
N GLN A 107 -5.51 4.86 -7.57
CA GLN A 107 -4.77 5.76 -6.70
C GLN A 107 -3.75 6.52 -7.55
N GLY A 108 -3.72 7.84 -7.41
CA GLY A 108 -2.84 8.68 -8.22
C GLY A 108 -3.03 10.15 -7.96
N ALA A 109 -2.77 10.98 -8.96
CA ALA A 109 -3.04 12.42 -8.91
C ALA A 109 -3.19 13.03 -10.31
N MET A 110 -3.77 14.22 -10.35
CA MET A 110 -3.64 15.14 -11.47
C MET A 110 -2.63 16.24 -11.13
N VAL A 111 -1.73 16.53 -12.05
CA VAL A 111 -0.60 17.45 -11.84
C VAL A 111 -0.54 18.47 -12.98
N GLY A 112 -0.48 19.75 -12.64
CA GLY A 112 -0.19 20.82 -13.58
C GLY A 112 1.31 20.99 -13.79
N ILE A 113 1.78 20.87 -15.02
CA ILE A 113 3.17 21.14 -15.41
C ILE A 113 3.28 22.60 -15.82
N HIS A 114 4.21 23.32 -15.20
CA HIS A 114 4.41 24.76 -15.43
C HIS A 114 5.80 25.03 -15.99
N GLU A 115 5.88 25.93 -16.97
CA GLU A 115 7.12 26.54 -17.48
C GLU A 115 7.01 28.05 -17.30
N ASP A 116 8.03 28.67 -16.74
CA ASP A 116 8.05 30.13 -16.46
C ASP A 116 6.82 30.66 -15.69
N GLY A 117 6.27 29.81 -14.80
CA GLY A 117 5.08 30.12 -13.99
C GLY A 117 3.75 29.94 -14.72
N GLN A 118 3.74 29.55 -15.99
CA GLN A 118 2.53 29.30 -16.76
C GLN A 118 2.26 27.79 -16.88
N LEU A 119 1.01 27.40 -16.73
CA LEU A 119 0.57 26.02 -16.96
C LEU A 119 0.74 25.68 -18.45
N VAL A 120 1.51 24.64 -18.74
CA VAL A 120 1.76 24.18 -20.12
C VAL A 120 1.14 22.84 -20.44
N ARG A 121 0.96 21.97 -19.43
CA ARG A 121 0.37 20.64 -19.59
C ARG A 121 -0.26 20.19 -18.28
N ILE A 122 -1.20 19.25 -18.40
CA ILE A 122 -1.76 18.51 -17.27
C ILE A 122 -1.37 17.04 -17.42
N VAL A 123 -1.01 16.40 -16.32
CA VAL A 123 -0.69 14.98 -16.26
C VAL A 123 -1.65 14.30 -15.29
N LEU A 124 -2.42 13.35 -15.78
CA LEU A 124 -3.14 12.39 -14.95
C LEU A 124 -2.30 11.13 -14.85
N TYR A 125 -1.87 10.78 -13.65
CA TYR A 125 -1.23 9.49 -13.39
C TYR A 125 -1.98 8.71 -12.34
N PHE A 126 -2.02 7.39 -12.52
CA PHE A 126 -2.72 6.50 -11.59
C PHE A 126 -2.18 5.07 -11.69
N ARG A 127 -2.42 4.28 -10.65
CA ARG A 127 -2.28 2.83 -10.65
C ARG A 127 -3.61 2.18 -10.30
N ASN A 128 -3.86 1.03 -10.90
CA ASN A 128 -4.98 0.18 -10.53
C ASN A 128 -4.70 -0.46 -9.17
N VAL A 129 -5.59 -0.24 -8.20
CA VAL A 129 -5.45 -0.77 -6.84
C VAL A 129 -6.56 -1.74 -6.46
N LEU A 130 -7.39 -2.14 -7.42
CA LEU A 130 -8.56 -3.00 -7.16
C LEU A 130 -8.15 -4.35 -6.60
N GLU A 131 -7.19 -5.01 -7.22
CA GLU A 131 -6.75 -6.34 -6.80
C GLU A 131 -6.06 -6.29 -5.43
N GLU A 132 -5.13 -5.38 -5.24
CA GLU A 132 -4.43 -5.17 -3.96
C GLU A 132 -5.41 -4.93 -2.82
N ARG A 133 -6.41 -4.06 -3.04
CA ARG A 133 -7.44 -3.78 -2.03
C ARG A 133 -8.36 -4.96 -1.79
N THR A 134 -8.75 -5.67 -2.85
CA THR A 134 -9.60 -6.86 -2.72
C THR A 134 -8.90 -7.93 -1.88
N GLN A 135 -7.64 -8.22 -2.16
CA GLN A 135 -6.84 -9.18 -1.40
C GLN A 135 -6.71 -8.75 0.06
N LYS A 136 -6.40 -7.48 0.31
CA LYS A 136 -6.32 -6.92 1.67
C LYS A 136 -7.65 -7.03 2.42
N HIS A 137 -8.78 -6.73 1.76
CA HIS A 137 -10.09 -6.85 2.38
C HIS A 137 -10.46 -8.32 2.67
N LEU A 138 -10.19 -9.24 1.75
CA LEU A 138 -10.44 -10.67 1.96
C LEU A 138 -9.61 -11.20 3.13
N LEU A 139 -8.34 -10.82 3.21
CA LEU A 139 -7.48 -11.17 4.33
C LEU A 139 -8.03 -10.61 5.65
N ASN A 140 -8.42 -9.35 5.68
CA ASN A 140 -9.01 -8.73 6.87
C ASN A 140 -10.32 -9.42 7.30
N ILE A 141 -11.19 -9.80 6.35
CA ILE A 141 -12.41 -10.57 6.65
C ILE A 141 -12.06 -11.94 7.23
N ALA A 142 -11.11 -12.65 6.64
CA ALA A 142 -10.66 -13.95 7.13
C ALA A 142 -10.11 -13.84 8.56
N LEU A 143 -9.24 -12.88 8.81
CA LEU A 143 -8.64 -12.66 10.13
C LEU A 143 -9.65 -12.15 11.17
N SER A 144 -10.62 -11.32 10.77
CA SER A 144 -11.61 -10.75 11.70
C SER A 144 -12.51 -11.79 12.36
N ARG A 145 -12.68 -12.96 11.75
CA ARG A 145 -13.49 -14.07 12.27
C ARG A 145 -12.70 -15.09 13.07
N THR A 146 -11.39 -14.89 13.18
CA THR A 146 -10.48 -15.77 13.90
C THR A 146 -9.82 -15.02 15.05
N GLN A 147 -9.27 -15.76 16.02
CA GLN A 147 -8.44 -15.20 17.08
C GLN A 147 -6.96 -15.13 16.62
N ILE A 148 -6.76 -14.69 15.38
CA ILE A 148 -5.44 -14.44 14.78
C ILE A 148 -5.24 -12.93 14.71
N PHE A 149 -4.10 -12.47 15.23
CA PHE A 149 -3.76 -11.06 15.33
C PHE A 149 -2.43 -10.79 14.64
N GLN A 150 -2.36 -9.67 13.93
CA GLN A 150 -1.14 -9.23 13.25
C GLN A 150 -0.29 -8.36 14.16
N TRP A 151 1.01 -8.49 14.02
CA TRP A 151 1.97 -7.62 14.67
C TRP A 151 3.19 -7.39 13.76
N SER A 152 3.90 -6.30 14.01
CA SER A 152 5.20 -6.06 13.38
C SER A 152 6.15 -5.41 14.37
N PHE A 153 7.44 -5.62 14.15
CA PHE A 153 8.51 -4.96 14.90
C PHE A 153 9.27 -4.02 13.95
N ASP A 154 9.22 -2.74 14.27
CA ASP A 154 9.94 -1.69 13.58
C ASP A 154 11.35 -1.59 14.19
N MET A 155 12.36 -1.94 13.40
CA MET A 155 13.75 -1.98 13.85
C MET A 155 14.33 -0.59 14.07
N GLU A 156 13.90 0.38 13.27
CA GLU A 156 14.41 1.76 13.32
C GLU A 156 13.97 2.45 14.61
N HIS A 157 12.70 2.27 14.98
CA HIS A 157 12.13 2.92 16.14
C HIS A 157 12.12 2.04 17.40
N ASN A 158 12.57 0.78 17.29
CA ASN A 158 12.54 -0.22 18.37
C ASN A 158 11.14 -0.38 18.99
N LEU A 159 10.11 -0.47 18.14
CA LEU A 159 8.71 -0.54 18.55
C LEU A 159 8.01 -1.75 17.93
N MET A 160 7.22 -2.43 18.74
CA MET A 160 6.23 -3.40 18.29
C MET A 160 4.93 -2.65 17.96
N ILE A 161 4.43 -2.84 16.75
CA ILE A 161 3.14 -2.32 16.28
C ILE A 161 2.18 -3.49 16.28
N ILE A 162 1.12 -3.38 17.03
CA ILE A 162 0.20 -4.49 17.30
C ILE A 162 -1.21 -4.09 16.84
N GLU A 163 -1.91 -5.03 16.24
CA GLU A 163 -3.28 -4.81 15.78
C GLU A 163 -4.20 -4.43 16.97
N PRO A 164 -5.07 -3.38 16.83
CA PRO A 164 -5.96 -2.93 17.91
C PRO A 164 -6.80 -4.04 18.53
N ARG A 165 -7.37 -4.95 17.71
CA ARG A 165 -8.18 -6.10 18.16
C ARG A 165 -7.45 -7.01 19.14
N TYR A 166 -6.12 -7.06 19.12
CA TYR A 166 -5.34 -7.87 20.04
C TYR A 166 -5.43 -7.34 21.46
N PHE A 167 -5.29 -6.02 21.62
CA PHE A 167 -5.44 -5.38 22.92
C PHE A 167 -6.87 -5.48 23.46
N GLU A 168 -7.86 -5.30 22.56
CA GLU A 168 -9.28 -5.49 22.91
C GLU A 168 -9.54 -6.93 23.39
N TYR A 169 -9.01 -7.91 22.67
CA TYR A 169 -9.14 -9.32 23.03
C TYR A 169 -8.49 -9.64 24.37
N LEU A 170 -7.32 -9.09 24.65
CA LEU A 170 -6.62 -9.26 25.93
C LEU A 170 -7.26 -8.46 27.07
N GLY A 171 -8.11 -7.48 26.76
CA GLY A 171 -8.70 -6.57 27.75
C GLY A 171 -7.66 -5.60 28.33
N ILE A 172 -6.64 -5.23 27.55
CA ILE A 172 -5.57 -4.33 27.97
C ILE A 172 -5.84 -2.94 27.37
N PRO A 173 -6.05 -1.89 28.20
CA PRO A 173 -6.22 -0.54 27.69
C PRO A 173 -4.89 -0.03 27.12
N THR A 174 -4.93 0.48 25.90
CA THR A 174 -3.79 1.13 25.28
C THR A 174 -4.23 2.36 24.50
N ARG A 175 -3.33 3.34 24.32
CA ARG A 175 -3.61 4.56 23.56
C ARG A 175 -3.04 4.49 22.13
N ASP A 176 -1.88 3.84 21.94
CA ASP A 176 -1.09 4.00 20.72
C ASP A 176 -0.87 2.71 19.92
N TYR A 177 -1.41 1.58 20.40
CA TYR A 177 -1.25 0.25 19.76
C TYR A 177 0.21 -0.15 19.47
N THR A 178 1.13 0.46 20.20
CA THR A 178 2.56 0.19 20.14
C THR A 178 3.10 -0.17 21.51
N LEU A 179 4.11 -1.00 21.55
CA LEU A 179 4.82 -1.40 22.76
C LEU A 179 6.32 -1.41 22.49
N THR A 180 7.11 -0.99 23.48
CA THR A 180 8.55 -1.31 23.45
C THR A 180 8.76 -2.81 23.74
N PRO A 181 9.91 -3.39 23.38
CA PRO A 181 10.24 -4.77 23.74
C PRO A 181 10.16 -5.04 25.22
N GLU A 182 10.51 -4.07 26.05
CA GLU A 182 10.43 -4.17 27.51
C GLU A 182 8.98 -4.24 28.00
N GLU A 183 8.11 -3.37 27.46
CA GLU A 183 6.68 -3.38 27.79
C GLU A 183 6.03 -4.69 27.35
N PHE A 184 6.38 -5.20 26.17
CA PHE A 184 5.91 -6.49 25.70
C PHE A 184 6.42 -7.63 26.61
N ALA A 185 7.69 -7.57 27.05
CA ALA A 185 8.24 -8.54 27.99
C ALA A 185 7.46 -8.62 29.31
N PHE A 186 6.91 -7.50 29.79
CA PHE A 186 6.08 -7.51 31.00
C PHE A 186 4.76 -8.26 30.83
N LEU A 187 4.24 -8.30 29.62
CA LEU A 187 3.03 -9.07 29.30
C LEU A 187 3.30 -10.57 29.16
N ILE A 188 4.53 -10.98 28.82
CA ILE A 188 4.92 -12.39 28.67
C ILE A 188 5.18 -13.03 30.06
N HIS A 189 4.73 -14.26 30.21
CA HIS A 189 5.03 -15.05 31.42
C HIS A 189 6.54 -15.15 31.62
N PRO A 190 7.05 -15.00 32.87
CA PRO A 190 8.50 -14.98 33.12
C PRO A 190 9.26 -16.16 32.54
N ASP A 191 8.72 -17.38 32.64
CA ASP A 191 9.36 -18.60 32.13
C ASP A 191 9.49 -18.62 30.60
N ASP A 192 8.59 -17.92 29.89
CA ASP A 192 8.51 -17.96 28.42
C ASP A 192 9.32 -16.84 27.74
N ARG A 193 9.69 -15.80 28.50
CA ARG A 193 10.41 -14.62 27.99
C ARG A 193 11.66 -14.97 27.20
N LYS A 194 12.50 -15.83 27.78
CA LYS A 194 13.76 -16.21 27.15
C LYS A 194 13.53 -16.84 25.78
N GLY A 195 12.58 -17.77 25.65
CA GLY A 195 12.29 -18.45 24.39
C GLY A 195 11.79 -17.49 23.31
N VAL A 196 10.89 -16.55 23.68
CA VAL A 196 10.35 -15.54 22.77
C VAL A 196 11.46 -14.60 22.25
N PHE A 197 12.32 -14.09 23.16
CA PHE A 197 13.37 -13.16 22.76
C PHE A 197 14.53 -13.85 22.03
N ASP A 198 14.85 -15.10 22.35
CA ASP A 198 15.84 -15.88 21.58
C ASP A 198 15.36 -16.08 20.12
N ALA A 199 14.08 -16.41 19.92
CA ALA A 199 13.49 -16.55 18.58
C ALA A 199 13.50 -15.21 17.80
N LEU A 200 13.13 -14.13 18.46
CA LEU A 200 13.19 -12.79 17.89
C LEU A 200 14.62 -12.41 17.50
N ALA A 201 15.58 -12.65 18.39
CA ALA A 201 16.99 -12.35 18.14
C ALA A 201 17.56 -13.10 16.93
N LEU A 202 17.17 -14.36 16.72
CA LEU A 202 17.57 -15.10 15.51
C LEU A 202 17.10 -14.42 14.23
N GLN A 203 15.85 -13.93 14.20
CA GLN A 203 15.29 -13.22 13.06
C GLN A 203 15.93 -11.84 12.87
N LEU A 204 16.31 -11.16 13.93
CA LEU A 204 17.05 -9.90 13.88
C LEU A 204 18.42 -10.05 13.21
N HIS A 205 19.01 -11.25 13.24
CA HIS A 205 20.26 -11.57 12.54
C HIS A 205 20.02 -12.16 11.14
N GLY A 206 18.81 -12.04 10.59
CA GLY A 206 18.49 -12.54 9.25
C GLY A 206 18.31 -14.05 9.15
N ASN A 207 18.23 -14.77 10.28
CA ASN A 207 17.97 -16.20 10.27
C ASN A 207 16.45 -16.45 10.24
N LEU A 208 16.00 -17.32 9.34
CA LEU A 208 14.62 -17.77 9.32
C LEU A 208 14.34 -18.62 10.55
N TYR A 209 13.34 -18.24 11.32
CA TYR A 209 12.80 -19.06 12.39
C TYR A 209 11.47 -19.67 11.95
N GLU A 210 11.52 -20.92 11.50
CA GLU A 210 10.37 -21.57 10.84
C GLU A 210 9.37 -22.19 11.83
N ARG A 211 9.73 -22.29 13.10
CA ARG A 211 8.88 -22.93 14.11
C ARG A 211 8.03 -21.89 14.82
N PRO A 212 6.73 -22.16 15.04
CA PRO A 212 5.91 -21.32 15.90
C PRO A 212 6.48 -21.26 17.33
N VAL A 213 6.37 -20.09 17.94
CA VAL A 213 6.78 -19.84 19.33
C VAL A 213 5.54 -19.85 20.21
N GLU A 214 5.46 -20.79 21.14
CA GLU A 214 4.41 -20.82 22.15
C GLU A 214 4.82 -20.01 23.38
N TYR A 215 3.90 -19.20 23.90
CA TYR A 215 4.11 -18.41 25.09
C TYR A 215 2.79 -18.02 25.75
N ARG A 216 2.86 -17.65 27.02
CA ARG A 216 1.73 -17.15 27.79
C ARG A 216 1.77 -15.63 27.87
N LEU A 217 0.63 -15.00 27.62
CA LEU A 217 0.43 -13.58 27.83
C LEU A 217 -0.54 -13.30 28.97
N ARG A 218 -0.27 -12.22 29.68
CA ARG A 218 -1.13 -11.72 30.74
C ARG A 218 -2.27 -10.91 30.16
N ARG A 219 -3.50 -11.31 30.49
CA ARG A 219 -4.71 -10.57 30.16
C ARG A 219 -4.94 -9.42 31.16
N GLY A 220 -5.81 -8.48 30.79
CA GLY A 220 -6.24 -7.39 31.67
C GLY A 220 -6.91 -7.84 32.97
N ASP A 221 -7.51 -9.05 32.98
CA ASP A 221 -8.07 -9.69 34.19
C ASP A 221 -7.01 -10.40 35.06
N GLY A 222 -5.74 -10.32 34.68
CA GLY A 222 -4.61 -10.92 35.38
C GLY A 222 -4.35 -12.39 35.08
N LYS A 223 -5.19 -13.07 34.30
CA LYS A 223 -5.00 -14.46 33.89
C LYS A 223 -3.97 -14.59 32.81
N TRP A 224 -3.36 -15.77 32.72
CA TRP A 224 -2.47 -16.15 31.63
C TRP A 224 -3.25 -16.85 30.53
N GLU A 225 -2.94 -16.53 29.28
CA GLU A 225 -3.51 -17.16 28.11
C GLU A 225 -2.43 -17.60 27.15
N TRP A 226 -2.56 -18.81 26.61
CA TRP A 226 -1.62 -19.39 25.68
C TRP A 226 -1.78 -18.82 24.29
N PHE A 227 -0.65 -18.42 23.72
CA PHE A 227 -0.53 -17.97 22.34
C PHE A 227 0.54 -18.76 21.61
N GLU A 228 0.37 -18.84 20.31
CA GLU A 228 1.38 -19.29 19.37
C GLU A 228 1.63 -18.14 18.37
N ALA A 229 2.90 -17.79 18.14
CA ALA A 229 3.28 -16.78 17.16
C ALA A 229 4.19 -17.36 16.10
N GLN A 230 3.97 -16.91 14.87
CA GLN A 230 4.84 -17.16 13.73
C GLN A 230 5.19 -15.84 13.08
N SER A 231 6.45 -15.68 12.69
CA SER A 231 6.94 -14.43 12.12
C SER A 231 8.00 -14.66 11.05
N THR A 232 8.19 -13.66 10.24
CA THR A 232 9.24 -13.58 9.22
C THR A 232 9.74 -12.15 9.12
N TYR A 233 10.85 -11.93 8.45
CA TYR A 233 11.34 -10.59 8.20
C TYR A 233 11.02 -10.13 6.78
N VAL A 234 10.88 -8.81 6.60
CA VAL A 234 10.63 -8.16 5.31
C VAL A 234 11.69 -7.12 5.05
N GLY A 235 12.29 -7.22 3.87
CA GLY A 235 13.36 -6.34 3.45
C GLY A 235 14.66 -6.63 4.21
N GLN A 236 15.76 -6.31 3.56
CA GLN A 236 17.09 -6.41 4.15
C GLN A 236 17.87 -5.19 3.69
N LEU A 237 18.21 -4.32 4.63
CA LEU A 237 19.12 -3.22 4.38
C LEU A 237 20.48 -3.61 4.98
N THR A 238 21.46 -3.89 4.14
CA THR A 238 22.74 -4.50 4.57
C THR A 238 22.54 -5.91 5.13
N ASP A 239 23.08 -6.24 6.29
CA ASP A 239 22.96 -7.55 6.94
C ASP A 239 21.83 -7.61 7.98
N LEU A 240 21.04 -6.53 8.14
CA LEU A 240 19.94 -6.45 9.10
C LEU A 240 18.59 -6.39 8.42
N PRO A 241 17.57 -7.12 8.91
CA PRO A 241 16.21 -7.02 8.42
C PRO A 241 15.64 -5.62 8.68
N PHE A 242 14.83 -5.13 7.74
CA PHE A 242 14.17 -3.83 7.85
C PHE A 242 13.01 -3.87 8.85
N ARG A 243 12.23 -4.95 8.82
CA ARG A 243 11.06 -5.14 9.70
C ARG A 243 10.79 -6.63 9.91
N ILE A 244 10.39 -6.99 11.10
CA ILE A 244 9.81 -8.31 11.36
C ILE A 244 8.30 -8.16 11.35
N ILE A 245 7.62 -9.09 10.69
CA ILE A 245 6.16 -9.17 10.66
C ILE A 245 5.72 -10.54 11.11
N GLY A 246 4.59 -10.62 11.79
CA GLY A 246 4.08 -11.89 12.26
C GLY A 246 2.59 -11.89 12.55
N ILE A 247 2.13 -13.08 12.81
CA ILE A 247 0.80 -13.34 13.37
C ILE A 247 0.95 -14.07 14.71
N CYS A 248 0.01 -13.85 15.59
CA CYS A 248 -0.16 -14.68 16.78
C CYS A 248 -1.62 -15.11 16.91
N MET A 249 -1.85 -16.27 17.50
CA MET A 249 -3.19 -16.79 17.73
C MET A 249 -3.29 -17.40 19.14
N SER A 250 -4.49 -17.28 19.74
CA SER A 250 -4.76 -17.94 21.01
C SER A 250 -4.90 -19.45 20.80
N THR A 251 -4.14 -20.21 21.57
CA THR A 251 -4.18 -21.67 21.62
C THR A 251 -4.84 -22.20 22.90
N GLN A 252 -5.40 -21.31 23.72
CA GLN A 252 -5.98 -21.67 25.03
C GLN A 252 -7.02 -22.80 24.95
N LYS A 253 -7.90 -22.77 23.95
CA LYS A 253 -8.92 -23.82 23.77
C LYS A 253 -8.32 -25.20 23.55
N TYR A 254 -7.20 -25.29 22.85
CA TYR A 254 -6.48 -26.57 22.64
C TYR A 254 -5.84 -27.06 23.93
N LYS A 255 -5.17 -26.16 24.64
CA LYS A 255 -4.55 -26.48 25.95
C LYS A 255 -5.60 -26.91 26.99
N ASP A 256 -6.77 -26.27 27.00
CA ASP A 256 -7.87 -26.66 27.93
C ASP A 256 -8.45 -28.02 27.59
N THR A 257 -8.41 -28.45 26.34
CA THR A 257 -8.89 -29.76 25.91
C THR A 257 -7.87 -30.85 26.22
N GLU A 258 -6.59 -30.59 25.99
CA GLU A 258 -5.50 -31.53 26.35
C GLU A 258 -5.45 -31.79 27.85
N ASN A 259 -5.69 -30.80 28.70
CA ASN A 259 -5.68 -30.93 30.15
C ASN A 259 -6.92 -31.67 30.72
N LYS A 260 -7.93 -31.97 29.90
CA LYS A 260 -9.14 -32.71 30.29
C LYS A 260 -9.12 -34.19 29.91
N LEU A 261 -8.14 -34.59 29.14
CA LEU A 261 -7.86 -35.97 28.74
C LEU A 261 -6.84 -36.63 29.68
#